data_92ea3edaeba92fa802b7ba40c417a12e
#
_entry.id   92ea3edaeba92fa802b7ba40c417a12e
#
_cell.length_a   1.000
_cell.length_b   1.000
_cell.length_c   1.000
_cell.angle_alpha   90.00
_cell.angle_beta   90.00
_cell.angle_gamma   90.00
#
_symmetry.space_group_name_H-M   'P 1'
#
loop_
_entity.id
_entity.type
_entity.pdbx_description
1 polymer ?
#
loop_
_entity_poly.entity_id
_entity_poly.type
_entity_poly.pdbx_seq_one_letter_code
_entity_poly.pdbx_strand_id
1 'polypeptide(L)'
;METRKTGTVALVVLLIVSASHAQAPHQHAISPPEGTPSAESFTALMMQATERMHKDMNIVPTGDPDRDFAAMMIPHHQGAIDMAKFELQFGKNPVLRRLAQGIIVEQLQEIEVMQRELRQLSAASKER
;
A
#
# COMPACT_ATOMS: atom_id res chain seq x y z
N MET A 1 63.27 16.37 -65.55
CA MET A 1 62.41 16.64 -64.43
C MET A 1 61.60 15.38 -64.19
N GLU A 2 62.11 14.52 -63.29
CA GLU A 2 61.48 13.24 -62.92
C GLU A 2 60.85 13.36 -61.54
N THR A 3 59.59 13.11 -61.48
CA THR A 3 58.88 13.02 -60.23
C THR A 3 58.80 11.56 -59.80
N ARG A 4 59.52 11.21 -58.78
CA ARG A 4 59.47 9.90 -58.15
C ARG A 4 58.13 9.76 -57.35
N LYS A 5 57.39 8.73 -57.70
CA LYS A 5 56.21 8.29 -56.89
C LYS A 5 56.69 7.32 -55.82
N THR A 6 56.62 7.72 -54.57
CA THR A 6 56.88 6.85 -53.45
C THR A 6 55.53 6.17 -53.07
N GLY A 7 55.49 4.84 -53.23
CA GLY A 7 54.35 4.03 -52.83
C GLY A 7 54.40 3.76 -51.32
N THR A 8 53.38 4.20 -50.65
CA THR A 8 53.19 3.91 -49.22
C THR A 8 52.45 2.58 -49.08
N VAL A 9 53.13 1.59 -48.52
CA VAL A 9 52.51 0.30 -48.15
C VAL A 9 51.73 0.51 -46.82
N ALA A 10 50.44 0.44 -46.89
CA ALA A 10 49.60 0.49 -45.70
C ALA A 10 49.59 -0.90 -45.03
N LEU A 11 50.20 -0.98 -43.84
CA LEU A 11 50.14 -2.15 -42.99
C LEU A 11 48.77 -2.14 -42.25
N VAL A 12 47.88 -3.05 -42.65
CA VAL A 12 46.60 -3.25 -41.93
C VAL A 12 46.87 -4.11 -40.69
N VAL A 13 46.91 -3.47 -39.53
CA VAL A 13 46.99 -4.19 -38.24
C VAL A 13 45.54 -4.54 -37.85
N LEU A 14 45.23 -5.83 -37.94
CA LEU A 14 43.94 -6.38 -37.48
C LEU A 14 43.95 -6.50 -35.96
N LEU A 15 43.37 -5.51 -35.27
CA LEU A 15 43.15 -5.57 -33.82
C LEU A 15 41.97 -6.50 -33.53
N ILE A 16 42.26 -7.71 -33.05
CA ILE A 16 41.24 -8.61 -32.48
C ILE A 16 40.89 -8.07 -31.11
N VAL A 17 39.75 -7.37 -31.00
CA VAL A 17 39.18 -6.96 -29.71
C VAL A 17 38.48 -8.18 -29.12
N SER A 18 39.18 -8.85 -28.19
CA SER A 18 38.56 -9.88 -27.35
C SER A 18 37.53 -9.20 -26.41
N ALA A 19 36.27 -9.31 -26.73
CA ALA A 19 35.18 -8.88 -25.82
C ALA A 19 35.14 -9.84 -24.63
N SER A 20 35.79 -9.45 -23.55
CA SER A 20 35.58 -10.08 -22.24
C SER A 20 34.16 -9.83 -21.80
N HIS A 21 33.29 -10.84 -21.87
CA HIS A 21 31.98 -10.81 -21.24
C HIS A 21 32.21 -10.86 -19.73
N ALA A 22 32.21 -9.69 -19.10
CA ALA A 22 32.06 -9.59 -17.65
C ALA A 22 30.67 -10.08 -17.31
N GLN A 23 30.54 -11.31 -16.82
CA GLN A 23 29.32 -11.79 -16.18
C GLN A 23 29.04 -10.89 -14.98
N ALA A 24 27.93 -10.17 -15.04
CA ALA A 24 27.43 -9.45 -13.87
C ALA A 24 27.23 -10.45 -12.71
N PRO A 25 27.64 -10.08 -11.47
CA PRO A 25 27.41 -10.95 -10.34
C PRO A 25 25.89 -11.18 -10.22
N HIS A 26 25.47 -12.44 -10.25
CA HIS A 26 24.13 -12.85 -9.90
C HIS A 26 23.89 -12.41 -8.45
N GLN A 27 23.19 -11.28 -8.28
CA GLN A 27 22.64 -10.92 -7.00
C GLN A 27 21.60 -12.02 -6.70
N HIS A 28 21.98 -12.98 -5.85
CA HIS A 28 21.00 -13.80 -5.15
C HIS A 28 20.18 -12.83 -4.33
N ALA A 29 18.98 -12.49 -4.84
CA ALA A 29 17.96 -11.88 -4.03
C ALA A 29 17.70 -12.87 -2.90
N ILE A 30 18.21 -12.55 -1.70
CA ILE A 30 17.89 -13.27 -0.48
C ILE A 30 16.41 -12.98 -0.27
N SER A 31 15.57 -13.95 -0.60
CA SER A 31 14.14 -13.88 -0.24
C SER A 31 14.07 -13.66 1.27
N PRO A 32 13.29 -12.70 1.76
CA PRO A 32 13.08 -12.53 3.19
C PRO A 32 12.62 -13.87 3.78
N PRO A 33 13.03 -14.22 5.02
CA PRO A 33 12.56 -15.43 5.67
C PRO A 33 11.03 -15.43 5.68
N GLU A 34 10.42 -16.58 5.37
CA GLU A 34 8.98 -16.77 5.40
C GLU A 34 8.43 -16.31 6.76
N GLY A 35 7.50 -15.35 6.74
CA GLY A 35 6.89 -14.77 7.94
C GLY A 35 7.36 -13.37 8.33
N THR A 36 8.34 -12.76 7.64
CA THR A 36 8.67 -11.35 7.86
C THR A 36 7.71 -10.44 7.08
N PRO A 37 7.12 -9.41 7.74
CA PRO A 37 6.29 -8.43 7.07
C PRO A 37 7.06 -7.72 5.95
N SER A 38 6.55 -7.75 4.71
CA SER A 38 7.15 -7.08 3.56
C SER A 38 6.34 -5.84 3.16
N ALA A 39 6.98 -4.89 2.46
CA ALA A 39 6.28 -3.71 1.93
C ALA A 39 5.18 -4.11 0.93
N GLU A 40 5.37 -5.17 0.16
CA GLU A 40 4.37 -5.72 -0.76
C GLU A 40 3.16 -6.27 -0.01
N SER A 41 3.38 -7.01 1.10
CA SER A 41 2.31 -7.49 1.98
C SER A 41 1.55 -6.33 2.62
N PHE A 42 2.23 -5.27 3.06
CA PHE A 42 1.60 -4.06 3.59
C PHE A 42 0.68 -3.41 2.55
N THR A 43 1.20 -3.18 1.34
CA THR A 43 0.41 -2.56 0.25
C THR A 43 -0.83 -3.38 -0.08
N ALA A 44 -0.71 -4.70 -0.19
CA ALA A 44 -1.83 -5.59 -0.47
C ALA A 44 -2.92 -5.52 0.62
N LEU A 45 -2.51 -5.53 1.90
CA LEU A 45 -3.44 -5.43 3.04
C LEU A 45 -4.13 -4.08 3.11
N MET A 46 -3.39 -2.98 2.85
CA MET A 46 -3.97 -1.64 2.78
C MET A 46 -5.01 -1.52 1.67
N MET A 47 -4.72 -2.06 0.48
CA MET A 47 -5.67 -2.08 -0.64
C MET A 47 -6.93 -2.87 -0.31
N GLN A 48 -6.80 -4.06 0.28
CA GLN A 48 -7.94 -4.88 0.71
C GLN A 48 -8.80 -4.17 1.76
N ALA A 49 -8.19 -3.52 2.75
CA ALA A 49 -8.94 -2.76 3.75
C ALA A 49 -9.70 -1.60 3.12
N THR A 50 -9.06 -0.87 2.19
CA THR A 50 -9.68 0.23 1.45
C THR A 50 -10.87 -0.25 0.61
N GLU A 51 -10.71 -1.36 -0.10
CA GLU A 51 -11.77 -1.93 -0.93
C GLU A 51 -12.98 -2.38 -0.08
N ARG A 52 -12.74 -3.10 1.03
CA ARG A 52 -13.81 -3.48 1.97
C ARG A 52 -14.52 -2.26 2.52
N MET A 53 -13.77 -1.27 2.99
CA MET A 53 -14.31 -0.01 3.51
C MET A 53 -15.24 0.67 2.49
N HIS A 54 -14.77 0.86 1.25
CA HIS A 54 -15.58 1.49 0.20
C HIS A 54 -16.83 0.67 -0.14
N LYS A 55 -16.72 -0.65 -0.21
CA LYS A 55 -17.86 -1.53 -0.43
C LYS A 55 -18.91 -1.40 0.67
N ASP A 56 -18.47 -1.44 1.92
CA ASP A 56 -19.37 -1.44 3.08
C ASP A 56 -19.96 -0.05 3.37
N MET A 57 -19.30 1.03 2.92
CA MET A 57 -19.83 2.39 2.95
C MET A 57 -20.92 2.64 1.89
N ASN A 58 -21.03 1.78 0.89
CA ASN A 58 -22.05 1.91 -0.16
C ASN A 58 -23.43 1.44 0.34
N ILE A 59 -24.04 2.24 1.21
CA ILE A 59 -25.35 1.96 1.80
C ILE A 59 -26.48 2.39 0.85
N VAL A 60 -27.67 1.83 1.08
CA VAL A 60 -28.92 2.38 0.51
C VAL A 60 -29.42 3.45 1.46
N PRO A 61 -29.50 4.74 1.04
CA PRO A 61 -29.97 5.82 1.91
C PRO A 61 -31.39 5.57 2.42
N THR A 62 -31.59 5.78 3.71
CA THR A 62 -32.91 5.66 4.35
C THR A 62 -33.73 6.97 4.28
N GLY A 63 -33.04 8.10 4.01
CA GLY A 63 -33.60 9.46 4.08
C GLY A 63 -33.54 10.05 5.48
N ASP A 64 -33.07 9.32 6.47
CA ASP A 64 -32.78 9.80 7.82
C ASP A 64 -31.27 10.11 7.93
N PRO A 65 -30.86 11.39 8.01
CA PRO A 65 -29.45 11.77 8.03
C PRO A 65 -28.65 11.12 9.16
N ASP A 66 -29.23 10.95 10.33
CA ASP A 66 -28.54 10.38 11.49
C ASP A 66 -28.27 8.88 11.29
N ARG A 67 -29.22 8.16 10.70
CA ARG A 67 -29.05 6.76 10.34
C ARG A 67 -28.02 6.58 9.22
N ASP A 68 -28.18 7.37 8.17
CA ASP A 68 -27.32 7.27 7.00
C ASP A 68 -25.88 7.63 7.35
N PHE A 69 -25.67 8.66 8.18
CA PHE A 69 -24.38 9.03 8.72
C PHE A 69 -23.74 7.87 9.50
N ALA A 70 -24.43 7.33 10.50
CA ALA A 70 -23.89 6.27 11.34
C ALA A 70 -23.62 4.98 10.54
N ALA A 71 -24.53 4.63 9.60
CA ALA A 71 -24.36 3.45 8.74
C ALA A 71 -23.14 3.54 7.83
N MET A 72 -22.79 4.74 7.35
CA MET A 72 -21.59 4.97 6.54
C MET A 72 -20.32 5.08 7.39
N MET A 73 -20.40 5.74 8.54
CA MET A 73 -19.21 6.02 9.36
C MET A 73 -18.71 4.79 10.12
N ILE A 74 -19.57 3.85 10.46
CA ILE A 74 -19.14 2.58 11.09
C ILE A 74 -18.14 1.81 10.21
N PRO A 75 -18.43 1.48 8.94
CA PRO A 75 -17.45 0.81 8.08
C PRO A 75 -16.24 1.69 7.75
N HIS A 76 -16.38 3.01 7.68
CA HIS A 76 -15.25 3.93 7.52
C HIS A 76 -14.25 3.80 8.69
N HIS A 77 -14.77 3.83 9.92
CA HIS A 77 -13.96 3.69 11.13
C HIS A 77 -13.33 2.30 11.22
N GLN A 78 -14.07 1.26 10.85
CA GLN A 78 -13.51 -0.10 10.81
C GLN A 78 -12.35 -0.20 9.82
N GLY A 79 -12.45 0.42 8.65
CA GLY A 79 -11.36 0.47 7.67
C GLY A 79 -10.12 1.20 8.21
N ALA A 80 -10.31 2.33 8.92
CA ALA A 80 -9.23 3.07 9.55
C ALA A 80 -8.53 2.26 10.66
N ILE A 81 -9.30 1.51 11.46
CA ILE A 81 -8.77 0.60 12.48
C ILE A 81 -7.90 -0.49 11.83
N ASP A 82 -8.37 -1.10 10.74
CA ASP A 82 -7.63 -2.14 10.04
C ASP A 82 -6.31 -1.58 9.46
N MET A 83 -6.34 -0.40 8.83
CA MET A 83 -5.14 0.29 8.34
C MET A 83 -4.18 0.65 9.48
N ALA A 84 -4.68 1.10 10.63
CA ALA A 84 -3.86 1.40 11.80
C ALA A 84 -3.18 0.14 12.37
N LYS A 85 -3.85 -1.02 12.36
CA LYS A 85 -3.24 -2.31 12.74
C LYS A 85 -2.09 -2.69 11.79
N PHE A 86 -2.22 -2.42 10.49
CA PHE A 86 -1.13 -2.66 9.55
C PHE A 86 0.05 -1.72 9.79
N GLU A 87 -0.18 -0.45 10.12
CA GLU A 87 0.90 0.44 10.56
C GLU A 87 1.62 -0.12 11.79
N LEU A 88 0.91 -0.68 12.76
CA LEU A 88 1.53 -1.32 13.93
C LEU A 88 2.31 -2.59 13.58
N GLN A 89 1.92 -3.31 12.55
CA GLN A 89 2.59 -4.54 12.12
C GLN A 89 3.85 -4.26 11.28
N PHE A 90 3.79 -3.29 10.38
CA PHE A 90 4.80 -3.06 9.35
C PHE A 90 5.60 -1.77 9.55
N GLY A 91 4.97 -0.73 10.08
CA GLY A 91 5.56 0.59 10.27
C GLY A 91 6.65 0.61 11.34
N LYS A 92 7.67 1.43 11.10
CA LYS A 92 8.83 1.57 12.00
C LYS A 92 8.91 2.95 12.66
N ASN A 93 8.17 3.93 12.14
CA ASN A 93 8.18 5.28 12.68
C ASN A 93 7.43 5.32 14.02
N PRO A 94 8.09 5.69 15.14
CA PRO A 94 7.48 5.65 16.47
C PRO A 94 6.31 6.63 16.63
N VAL A 95 6.32 7.74 15.88
CA VAL A 95 5.25 8.74 15.93
C VAL A 95 4.00 8.21 15.23
N LEU A 96 4.13 7.63 14.02
CA LEU A 96 3.01 7.04 13.29
C LEU A 96 2.45 5.81 14.01
N ARG A 97 3.29 4.97 14.59
CA ARG A 97 2.83 3.84 15.41
C ARG A 97 2.01 4.29 16.63
N ARG A 98 2.43 5.37 17.31
CA ARG A 98 1.66 5.95 18.43
C ARG A 98 0.32 6.51 17.95
N LEU A 99 0.32 7.21 16.82
CA LEU A 99 -0.91 7.70 16.19
C LEU A 99 -1.85 6.53 15.87
N ALA A 100 -1.35 5.46 15.26
CA ALA A 100 -2.14 4.26 14.94
C ALA A 100 -2.78 3.62 16.19
N GLN A 101 -2.06 3.58 17.30
CA GLN A 101 -2.64 3.12 18.59
C GLN A 101 -3.80 4.00 19.04
N GLY A 102 -3.66 5.33 18.95
CA GLY A 102 -4.72 6.27 19.26
C GLY A 102 -5.95 6.07 18.37
N ILE A 103 -5.74 5.97 17.05
CA ILE A 103 -6.82 5.72 16.07
C ILE A 103 -7.62 4.45 16.44
N ILE A 104 -6.95 3.36 16.79
CA ILE A 104 -7.64 2.11 17.15
C ILE A 104 -8.55 2.33 18.36
N VAL A 105 -8.04 2.97 19.41
CA VAL A 105 -8.80 3.17 20.65
C VAL A 105 -9.98 4.10 20.44
N GLU A 106 -9.74 5.27 19.83
CA GLU A 106 -10.78 6.29 19.63
C GLU A 106 -11.88 5.79 18.70
N GLN A 107 -11.52 5.21 17.57
CA GLN A 107 -12.51 4.79 16.59
C GLN A 107 -13.32 3.55 17.03
N LEU A 108 -12.77 2.67 17.86
CA LEU A 108 -13.57 1.61 18.49
C LEU A 108 -14.68 2.21 19.39
N GLN A 109 -14.36 3.22 20.18
CA GLN A 109 -15.36 3.89 21.04
C GLN A 109 -16.42 4.60 20.21
N GLU A 110 -16.03 5.27 19.12
CA GLU A 110 -16.96 5.96 18.23
C GLU A 110 -17.89 4.97 17.49
N ILE A 111 -17.39 3.81 17.07
CA ILE A 111 -18.22 2.73 16.52
C ILE A 111 -19.26 2.27 17.54
N GLU A 112 -18.89 2.07 18.80
CA GLU A 112 -19.84 1.68 19.85
C GLU A 112 -20.93 2.72 20.07
N VAL A 113 -20.58 4.01 20.03
CA VAL A 113 -21.55 5.11 20.12
C VAL A 113 -22.52 5.05 18.94
N MET A 114 -22.02 5.01 17.71
CA MET A 114 -22.85 4.98 16.51
C MET A 114 -23.77 3.75 16.46
N GLN A 115 -23.26 2.58 16.85
CA GLN A 115 -24.09 1.37 16.93
C GLN A 115 -25.21 1.48 17.97
N ARG A 116 -24.93 2.08 19.11
CA ARG A 116 -25.94 2.33 20.14
C ARG A 116 -27.04 3.26 19.63
N GLU A 117 -26.67 4.37 19.00
CA GLU A 117 -27.61 5.34 18.45
C GLU A 117 -28.47 4.74 17.32
N LEU A 118 -27.89 3.94 16.43
CA LEU A 118 -28.64 3.20 15.40
C LEU A 118 -29.70 2.27 16.01
N ARG A 119 -29.38 1.59 17.11
CA ARG A 119 -30.41 0.76 17.82
C ARG A 119 -31.53 1.59 18.37
N GLN A 120 -31.24 2.75 18.97
CA GLN A 120 -32.28 3.66 19.53
C GLN A 120 -33.16 4.23 18.43
N LEU A 121 -32.57 4.74 17.34
CA LEU A 121 -33.33 5.24 16.18
C LEU A 121 -34.23 4.16 15.57
N SER A 122 -33.78 2.90 15.58
CA SER A 122 -34.55 1.77 15.06
C SER A 122 -35.71 1.38 15.97
N ALA A 123 -35.57 1.50 17.28
CA ALA A 123 -36.65 1.28 18.22
C ALA A 123 -37.73 2.36 18.09
N ALA A 124 -37.32 3.63 18.08
CA ALA A 124 -38.23 4.77 17.98
C ALA A 124 -39.09 4.79 16.70
N SER A 125 -38.56 4.21 15.59
CA SER A 125 -39.33 4.13 14.34
C SER A 125 -40.37 3.02 14.30
N LYS A 126 -40.28 2.01 15.18
CA LYS A 126 -41.26 0.93 15.30
C LYS A 126 -42.47 1.30 16.18
N GLU A 127 -42.30 2.34 16.99
CA GLU A 127 -43.34 2.83 17.90
C GLU A 127 -44.24 3.91 17.27
N ARG A 128 -43.89 4.36 16.07
CA ARG A 128 -44.67 5.34 15.26
C ARG A 128 -45.48 4.66 14.16
#